data_0a4f93963d4be596e6c833f969efc75e
#
_entry.id   0a4f93963d4be596e6c833f969efc75e
#
_cell.length_a   1.000
_cell.length_b   1.000
_cell.length_c   1.000
_cell.angle_alpha   90.00
_cell.angle_beta   90.00
_cell.angle_gamma   90.00
#
_symmetry.space_group_name_H-M   'P 1'
#
loop_
_entity.id
_entity.type
_entity.pdbx_description
1 polymer ?
#
loop_
_entity_poly.entity_id
_entity_poly.type
_entity_poly.pdbx_seq_one_letter_code
_entity_poly.pdbx_strand_id
1 'polypeptide(L)'
;MIKKTGLLLLVVTLINLLMYLTEIASKSLGSNFLSKVFEIHHKHKKDHPSGTALMLGKGIAIGKNKDFYKLIGKKYLNKKSFPYGKKINFNSLRKGEVVGEHEVTFSSGKEIITLNHEAFD
;
A
#
# COMPACT_ATOMS: atom_id res chain seq x y z
N MET A 1 20.32 -4.20 23.88
CA MET A 1 20.09 -3.12 22.89
C MET A 1 20.00 -3.72 21.50
N ILE A 2 18.95 -3.43 20.78
CA ILE A 2 18.77 -3.91 19.41
C ILE A 2 19.69 -3.10 18.50
N LYS A 3 20.55 -3.76 17.76
CA LYS A 3 21.41 -3.11 16.77
C LYS A 3 20.58 -2.56 15.62
N LYS A 4 21.05 -1.50 14.95
CA LYS A 4 20.34 -0.90 13.80
C LYS A 4 19.93 -1.94 12.76
N THR A 5 20.78 -2.92 12.48
CA THR A 5 20.49 -4.00 11.53
C THR A 5 19.33 -4.88 11.99
N GLY A 6 19.22 -5.15 13.31
CA GLY A 6 18.12 -5.92 13.86
C GLY A 6 16.80 -5.18 13.78
N LEU A 7 16.80 -3.87 14.06
CA LEU A 7 15.61 -3.03 13.95
C LEU A 7 15.13 -2.94 12.51
N LEU A 8 16.04 -2.74 11.54
CA LEU A 8 15.70 -2.68 10.13
C LEU A 8 15.07 -4.00 9.65
N LEU A 9 15.64 -5.14 10.08
CA LEU A 9 15.11 -6.45 9.72
C LEU A 9 13.70 -6.64 10.27
N LEU A 10 13.43 -6.18 11.50
CA LEU A 10 12.10 -6.28 12.10
C LEU A 10 11.07 -5.47 11.31
N VAL A 11 11.40 -4.24 10.90
CA VAL A 11 10.51 -3.39 10.09
C VAL A 11 10.22 -4.06 8.74
N VAL A 12 11.25 -4.60 8.07
CA VAL A 12 11.09 -5.32 6.80
C VAL A 12 10.18 -6.54 6.98
N THR A 13 10.30 -7.25 8.10
CA THR A 13 9.45 -8.41 8.40
C THR A 13 7.98 -8.03 8.50
N LEU A 14 7.66 -6.92 9.19
CA LEU A 14 6.28 -6.45 9.33
C LEU A 14 5.71 -5.96 8.00
N ILE A 15 6.50 -5.30 7.17
CA ILE A 15 6.08 -4.89 5.83
C ILE A 15 5.82 -6.13 4.96
N ASN A 16 6.66 -7.14 5.04
CA ASN A 16 6.47 -8.39 4.29
C ASN A 16 5.19 -9.09 4.73
N LEU A 17 4.91 -9.09 6.03
CA LEU A 17 3.65 -9.65 6.54
C LEU A 17 2.45 -8.86 6.01
N LEU A 18 2.53 -7.54 6.02
CA LEU A 18 1.47 -6.70 5.47
C LEU A 18 1.21 -7.01 3.99
N MET A 19 2.27 -7.17 3.20
CA MET A 19 2.13 -7.53 1.79
C MET A 19 1.46 -8.89 1.61
N TYR A 20 1.83 -9.87 2.42
CA TYR A 20 1.24 -11.20 2.39
C TYR A 20 -0.24 -11.16 2.74
N LEU A 21 -0.60 -10.45 3.82
CA LEU A 21 -1.99 -10.29 4.23
C LEU A 21 -2.82 -9.55 3.18
N THR A 22 -2.24 -8.56 2.54
CA THR A 22 -2.88 -7.80 1.45
C THR A 22 -3.21 -8.72 0.27
N GLU A 23 -2.27 -9.57 -0.11
CA GLU A 23 -2.46 -10.53 -1.20
C GLU A 23 -3.57 -11.53 -0.87
N ILE A 24 -3.55 -12.10 0.34
CA ILE A 24 -4.59 -13.02 0.79
C ILE A 24 -5.96 -12.34 0.81
N ALA A 25 -6.03 -11.14 1.37
CA ALA A 25 -7.29 -10.40 1.43
C ALA A 25 -7.85 -10.13 0.04
N SER A 26 -7.01 -9.66 -0.87
CA SER A 26 -7.41 -9.39 -2.24
C SER A 26 -7.95 -10.63 -2.94
N LYS A 27 -7.25 -11.75 -2.79
CA LYS A 27 -7.66 -13.03 -3.37
C LYS A 27 -9.00 -13.51 -2.81
N SER A 28 -9.18 -13.38 -1.49
CA SER A 28 -10.36 -13.88 -0.80
C SER A 28 -11.60 -13.03 -1.07
N LEU A 29 -11.44 -11.72 -1.23
CA LEU A 29 -12.55 -10.80 -1.41
C LEU A 29 -13.06 -10.71 -2.84
N GLY A 30 -12.21 -11.00 -3.81
CA GLY A 30 -12.61 -10.98 -5.21
C GLY A 30 -12.68 -9.56 -5.80
N SER A 31 -13.28 -9.47 -7.00
CA SER A 31 -13.21 -8.26 -7.81
C SER A 31 -14.27 -7.19 -7.47
N ASN A 32 -15.25 -7.51 -6.62
CA ASN A 32 -16.31 -6.58 -6.26
C ASN A 32 -15.91 -5.57 -5.20
N PHE A 33 -14.72 -5.69 -4.65
CA PHE A 33 -14.19 -4.78 -3.65
C PHE A 33 -13.28 -3.75 -4.29
N LEU A 34 -13.48 -2.48 -3.95
CA LEU A 34 -12.57 -1.42 -4.33
C LEU A 34 -11.33 -1.47 -3.43
N SER A 35 -10.18 -1.29 -4.02
CA SER A 35 -8.90 -1.37 -3.29
C SER A 35 -8.23 -0.01 -3.27
N LYS A 36 -7.72 0.37 -2.11
CA LYS A 36 -7.03 1.64 -1.92
C LYS A 36 -5.75 1.40 -1.12
N VAL A 37 -4.66 2.01 -1.58
CA VAL A 37 -3.40 2.06 -0.84
C VAL A 37 -3.16 3.51 -0.46
N PHE A 38 -3.13 3.78 0.82
CA PHE A 38 -2.84 5.10 1.38
C PHE A 38 -1.52 5.03 2.12
N GLU A 39 -0.70 6.08 1.98
CA GLU A 39 0.59 6.13 2.68
C GLU A 39 0.92 7.53 3.15
N ILE A 40 1.64 7.59 4.25
CA ILE A 40 2.18 8.85 4.78
C ILE A 40 3.67 8.65 5.04
N HIS A 41 4.47 9.60 4.57
CA HIS A 41 5.92 9.69 4.84
C HIS A 41 6.31 11.12 5.15
N HIS A 42 7.56 11.31 5.56
CA HIS A 42 8.08 12.65 5.88
C HIS A 42 8.09 13.55 4.63
N LYS A 43 8.10 14.85 4.88
CA LYS A 43 8.00 15.87 3.82
C LYS A 43 9.14 15.85 2.80
N HIS A 44 10.26 15.20 3.11
CA HIS A 44 11.42 15.13 2.22
C HIS A 44 11.39 13.94 1.25
N LYS A 45 10.46 13.00 1.44
CA LYS A 45 10.34 11.85 0.54
C LYS A 45 9.72 12.28 -0.78
N LYS A 46 10.45 12.09 -1.88
CA LYS A 46 10.07 12.62 -3.20
C LYS A 46 9.23 11.68 -4.05
N ASP A 47 9.43 10.36 -3.90
CA ASP A 47 8.69 9.38 -4.71
C ASP A 47 7.23 9.27 -4.28
N HIS A 48 6.34 9.25 -5.27
CA HIS A 48 4.88 9.08 -5.08
C HIS A 48 4.37 8.10 -6.13
N PRO A 49 3.73 6.98 -5.79
CA PRO A 49 3.69 6.41 -4.45
C PRO A 49 5.06 5.88 -4.01
N SER A 50 5.21 5.59 -2.70
CA SER A 50 6.44 4.98 -2.19
C SER A 50 6.63 3.58 -2.77
N GLY A 51 7.88 3.05 -2.70
CA GLY A 51 8.16 1.68 -3.12
C GLY A 51 7.30 0.65 -2.41
N THR A 52 7.10 0.82 -1.10
CA THR A 52 6.24 -0.07 -0.32
C THR A 52 4.79 0.00 -0.79
N ALA A 53 4.27 1.21 -1.03
CA ALA A 53 2.90 1.37 -1.52
C ALA A 53 2.72 0.67 -2.88
N LEU A 54 3.69 0.80 -3.78
CA LEU A 54 3.65 0.11 -5.07
C LEU A 54 3.66 -1.41 -4.89
N MET A 55 4.45 -1.94 -3.96
CA MET A 55 4.48 -3.37 -3.68
C MET A 55 3.16 -3.87 -3.11
N LEU A 56 2.50 -3.07 -2.27
CA LEU A 56 1.16 -3.39 -1.77
C LEU A 56 0.15 -3.45 -2.91
N GLY A 57 0.21 -2.49 -3.82
CA GLY A 57 -0.63 -2.51 -5.02
C GLY A 57 -0.39 -3.73 -5.89
N LYS A 58 0.86 -4.14 -6.04
CA LYS A 58 1.20 -5.37 -6.77
C LYS A 58 0.62 -6.61 -6.07
N GLY A 59 0.65 -6.64 -4.74
CA GLY A 59 0.02 -7.72 -3.96
C GLY A 59 -1.48 -7.80 -4.21
N ILE A 60 -2.15 -6.65 -4.28
CA ILE A 60 -3.57 -6.60 -4.63
C ILE A 60 -3.80 -7.19 -6.02
N ALA A 61 -2.97 -6.81 -6.99
CA ALA A 61 -3.08 -7.30 -8.36
C ALA A 61 -2.87 -8.81 -8.45
N ILE A 62 -1.89 -9.34 -7.72
CA ILE A 62 -1.65 -10.79 -7.64
C ILE A 62 -2.88 -11.50 -7.10
N GLY A 63 -3.46 -10.99 -6.01
CA GLY A 63 -4.66 -11.57 -5.43
C GLY A 63 -5.84 -11.58 -6.40
N LYS A 64 -5.96 -10.56 -7.24
CA LYS A 64 -7.00 -10.47 -8.28
C LYS A 64 -6.64 -11.25 -9.55
N ASN A 65 -5.47 -11.82 -9.61
CA ASN A 65 -4.93 -12.51 -10.79
C ASN A 65 -4.95 -11.59 -12.01
N LYS A 66 -4.45 -10.36 -11.85
CA LYS A 66 -4.40 -9.34 -12.90
C LYS A 66 -3.04 -8.66 -12.94
N ASP A 67 -2.69 -8.13 -14.12
CA ASP A 67 -1.46 -7.37 -14.28
C ASP A 67 -1.61 -6.00 -13.60
N PHE A 68 -0.71 -5.72 -12.69
CA PHE A 68 -0.65 -4.46 -11.95
C PHE A 68 -0.67 -3.23 -12.87
N TYR A 69 0.17 -3.24 -13.90
CA TYR A 69 0.29 -2.09 -14.80
C TYR A 69 -0.97 -1.85 -15.63
N LYS A 70 -1.76 -2.88 -15.87
CA LYS A 70 -3.07 -2.73 -16.53
C LYS A 70 -4.10 -2.14 -15.57
N LEU A 71 -3.95 -2.39 -14.27
CA LEU A 71 -4.88 -1.87 -13.27
C LEU A 71 -4.65 -0.40 -12.97
N ILE A 72 -3.41 0.09 -12.99
CA ILE A 72 -3.12 1.47 -12.62
C ILE A 72 -2.83 2.39 -13.80
N GLY A 73 -2.29 1.86 -14.90
CA GLY A 73 -1.80 2.66 -16.03
C GLY A 73 -0.51 3.41 -15.68
N LYS A 74 0.49 3.34 -16.55
CA LYS A 74 1.81 3.93 -16.30
C LYS A 74 1.77 5.46 -16.13
N LYS A 75 0.82 6.14 -16.77
CA LYS A 75 0.69 7.61 -16.70
C LYS A 75 0.38 8.14 -15.30
N TYR A 76 -0.08 7.28 -14.40
CA TYR A 76 -0.41 7.68 -13.02
C TYR A 76 0.72 7.45 -12.04
N LEU A 77 1.81 6.80 -12.44
CA LEU A 77 3.00 6.69 -11.60
C LEU A 77 3.53 8.10 -11.32
N ASN A 78 4.04 8.31 -10.12
CA ASN A 78 4.54 9.60 -9.61
C ASN A 78 3.45 10.65 -9.38
N LYS A 79 2.18 10.27 -9.35
CA LYS A 79 1.06 11.13 -8.95
C LYS A 79 0.71 10.88 -7.48
N LYS A 80 0.25 11.95 -6.80
CA LYS A 80 -0.16 11.85 -5.38
C LYS A 80 -1.42 11.03 -5.19
N SER A 81 -2.31 11.03 -6.17
CA SER A 81 -3.51 10.22 -6.15
C SER A 81 -3.87 9.71 -7.54
N PHE A 82 -4.51 8.55 -7.57
CA PHE A 82 -4.96 7.92 -8.78
C PHE A 82 -6.49 8.02 -8.82
N PRO A 83 -7.11 8.10 -10.02
CA PRO A 83 -8.56 8.23 -10.12
C PRO A 83 -9.29 7.00 -9.58
N TYR A 84 -10.49 7.21 -9.05
CA TYR A 84 -11.39 6.15 -8.61
C TYR A 84 -11.90 5.31 -9.78
N GLY A 85 -12.25 4.06 -9.48
CA GLY A 85 -12.82 3.14 -10.47
C GLY A 85 -12.51 1.69 -10.12
N LYS A 86 -12.54 0.82 -11.11
CA LYS A 86 -12.20 -0.61 -10.94
C LYS A 86 -10.70 -0.85 -10.73
N LYS A 87 -9.92 0.22 -10.69
CA LYS A 87 -8.47 0.20 -10.56
C LYS A 87 -8.06 0.36 -9.11
N ILE A 88 -6.82 0.02 -8.81
CA ILE A 88 -6.25 0.26 -7.49
C ILE A 88 -6.04 1.76 -7.33
N ASN A 89 -6.56 2.33 -6.26
CA ASN A 89 -6.38 3.73 -5.92
C ASN A 89 -5.17 3.92 -5.03
N PHE A 90 -4.35 4.91 -5.35
CA PHE A 90 -3.21 5.29 -4.51
C PHE A 90 -3.40 6.72 -4.03
N ASN A 91 -3.07 6.97 -2.77
CA ASN A 91 -3.07 8.29 -2.20
C ASN A 91 -1.84 8.44 -1.31
N SER A 92 -1.00 9.41 -1.61
CA SER A 92 0.26 9.63 -0.91
C SER A 92 0.27 10.99 -0.23
N LEU A 93 0.53 10.99 1.07
CA LEU A 93 0.65 12.21 1.86
C LEU A 93 2.09 12.35 2.35
N ARG A 94 2.59 13.58 2.33
CA ARG A 94 3.91 13.93 2.87
C ARG A 94 3.71 14.93 4.00
N LYS A 95 4.10 14.55 5.21
CA LYS A 95 3.78 15.34 6.40
C LYS A 95 4.89 15.26 7.44
N GLY A 96 5.47 16.40 7.77
CA GLY A 96 6.41 16.56 8.88
C GLY A 96 7.55 15.54 8.85
N GLU A 97 7.70 14.87 9.98
CA GLU A 97 8.79 13.91 10.20
C GLU A 97 8.27 12.46 10.29
N VAL A 98 7.09 12.18 9.76
CA VAL A 98 6.52 10.83 9.79
C VAL A 98 7.47 9.85 9.11
N VAL A 99 7.84 8.78 9.83
CA VAL A 99 8.75 7.76 9.34
C VAL A 99 8.10 6.97 8.21
N GLY A 100 6.90 6.47 8.43
CA GLY A 100 6.16 5.78 7.40
C GLY A 100 4.88 5.15 7.94
N GLU A 101 3.80 5.34 7.21
CA GLU A 101 2.52 4.70 7.50
C GLU A 101 1.94 4.19 6.19
N HIS A 102 1.43 2.97 6.21
CA HIS A 102 0.87 2.32 5.03
C HIS A 102 -0.46 1.69 5.39
N GLU A 103 -1.48 1.97 4.59
CA GLU A 103 -2.82 1.46 4.82
C GLU A 103 -3.38 0.89 3.54
N VAL A 104 -3.90 -0.34 3.62
CA VAL A 104 -4.62 -0.97 2.51
C VAL A 104 -6.07 -1.12 2.93
N THR A 105 -6.98 -0.63 2.12
CA THR A 105 -8.41 -0.68 2.38
C THR A 105 -9.13 -1.40 1.25
N PHE A 106 -10.00 -2.32 1.62
CA PHE A 106 -10.91 -3.00 0.69
C PHE A 106 -12.34 -2.63 1.08
N SER A 107 -13.11 -2.11 0.15
CA SER A 107 -14.47 -1.65 0.41
C SER A 107 -15.45 -2.18 -0.61
N SER A 108 -16.60 -2.66 -0.13
CA SER A 108 -17.71 -3.07 -0.99
C SER A 108 -18.78 -1.99 -1.14
N GLY A 109 -18.62 -0.87 -0.45
CA GLY A 109 -19.67 0.15 -0.32
C GLY A 109 -20.57 -0.07 0.88
N LYS A 110 -20.55 -1.26 1.47
CA LYS A 110 -21.31 -1.60 2.69
C LYS A 110 -20.40 -1.99 3.83
N GLU A 111 -19.23 -2.51 3.53
CA GLU A 111 -18.25 -2.97 4.51
C GLU A 111 -16.86 -2.54 4.08
N ILE A 112 -16.02 -2.29 5.05
CA ILE A 112 -14.61 -1.93 4.82
C ILE A 112 -13.75 -2.80 5.71
N ILE A 113 -12.67 -3.34 5.13
CA ILE A 113 -11.60 -3.95 5.91
C ILE A 113 -10.33 -3.16 5.64
N THR A 114 -9.57 -2.89 6.70
CA THR A 114 -8.35 -2.08 6.62
C THR A 114 -7.19 -2.82 7.26
N LEU A 115 -6.06 -2.83 6.55
CA LEU A 115 -4.78 -3.32 7.05
C LEU A 115 -3.86 -2.12 7.18
N ASN A 116 -3.28 -1.93 8.37
CA ASN A 116 -2.45 -0.76 8.64
C ASN A 116 -1.10 -1.17 9.22
N HIS A 117 -0.07 -0.47 8.77
CA HIS A 117 1.28 -0.57 9.30
C HIS A 117 1.81 0.83 9.57
N GLU A 118 2.39 1.02 10.75
CA GLU A 118 2.92 2.30 11.16
C GLU A 118 4.32 2.11 11.76
N ALA A 119 5.29 2.83 11.23
CA ALA A 119 6.65 2.82 11.74
C ALA A 119 6.92 4.15 12.47
N PHE A 120 7.53 4.07 13.64
CA PHE A 120 7.80 5.24 14.49
C PHE A 120 9.26 5.66 14.46
N ASP A 121 10.16 4.75 14.11
CA ASP A 121 11.61 4.97 14.08
C ASP A 121 12.25 4.29 12.90
#